data_fb0195f0326473412825d5b900f9cbf8
#
_entry.id   fb0195f0326473412825d5b900f9cbf8
#
_cell.length_a   1.000
_cell.length_b   1.000
_cell.length_c   1.000
_cell.angle_alpha   90.00
_cell.angle_beta   90.00
_cell.angle_gamma   90.00
#
_symmetry.space_group_name_H-M   'P 1'
#
loop_
_entity.id
_entity.type
_entity.pdbx_description
1 polymer ?
#
loop_
_entity_poly.entity_id
_entity_poly.type
_entity_poly.pdbx_seq_one_letter_code
_entity_poly.pdbx_strand_id
1 'polypeptide(L)'
;MRIGHGYDVHRLVEGRDLILGGVKIDFELGLLGHSDADVLLHAVSDALLGAAGLGDIGRHFPDTDPQYKGADSRVLLRHVVKLVRENGYFISNVDVTMIAQKPKLKDHIPQMVKNIAEDLQIPENRVNVKATTEEKLGFTGTMEGLRCDAVCLLEE
;
A
#
# COMPACT_ATOMS: atom_id res chain seq x y z
N MET A 1 2.89 19.17 -12.00
CA MET A 1 3.39 18.61 -10.74
C MET A 1 2.27 18.51 -9.73
N ARG A 2 2.03 17.33 -9.18
CA ARG A 2 0.95 17.08 -8.20
C ARG A 2 1.43 16.12 -7.12
N ILE A 3 1.09 16.40 -5.87
CA ILE A 3 1.38 15.50 -4.76
C ILE A 3 0.11 14.78 -4.34
N GLY A 4 0.27 13.57 -3.83
CA GLY A 4 -0.80 12.80 -3.25
C GLY A 4 -0.34 12.14 -1.96
N HIS A 5 -1.26 11.97 -1.03
CA HIS A 5 -1.04 11.27 0.22
C HIS A 5 -2.07 10.15 0.34
N GLY A 6 -1.61 8.97 0.68
CA GLY A 6 -2.47 7.82 0.98
C GLY A 6 -2.26 7.36 2.41
N TYR A 7 -3.32 6.93 3.03
CA TYR A 7 -3.31 6.37 4.38
C TYR A 7 -4.24 5.17 4.40
N ASP A 8 -3.77 4.06 4.96
CA ASP A 8 -4.62 2.88 5.16
C ASP A 8 -4.29 2.18 6.46
N VAL A 9 -5.25 1.50 7.01
CA VAL A 9 -5.14 0.76 8.26
C VAL A 9 -5.97 -0.52 8.17
N HIS A 10 -5.41 -1.62 8.67
CA HIS A 10 -6.12 -2.89 8.80
C HIS A 10 -5.83 -3.52 10.16
N ARG A 11 -6.82 -4.27 10.67
CA ARG A 11 -6.71 -4.99 11.93
C ARG A 11 -5.87 -6.25 11.74
N LEU A 12 -4.99 -6.53 12.72
CA LEU A 12 -4.27 -7.79 12.81
C LEU A 12 -5.18 -8.86 13.40
N VAL A 13 -5.26 -10.01 12.75
CA VAL A 13 -6.10 -11.14 13.15
C VAL A 13 -5.38 -12.46 12.91
N GLU A 14 -5.83 -13.52 13.57
CA GLU A 14 -5.40 -14.87 13.30
C GLU A 14 -6.05 -15.42 12.02
N GLY A 15 -5.43 -16.40 11.39
CA GLY A 15 -6.01 -17.12 10.26
C GLY A 15 -5.94 -16.39 8.92
N ARG A 16 -5.14 -15.33 8.83
CA ARG A 16 -4.91 -14.58 7.59
C ARG A 16 -3.42 -14.49 7.30
N ASP A 17 -3.07 -14.49 6.03
CA ASP A 17 -1.69 -14.21 5.60
C ASP A 17 -1.38 -12.73 5.81
N LEU A 18 -0.15 -12.43 6.18
CA LEU A 18 0.36 -11.07 6.21
C LEU A 18 1.04 -10.77 4.89
N ILE A 19 0.44 -9.91 4.09
CA ILE A 19 0.97 -9.48 2.80
C ILE A 19 1.18 -7.98 2.83
N LEU A 20 2.41 -7.54 2.63
CA LEU A 20 2.80 -6.13 2.65
C LEU A 20 3.72 -5.85 1.47
N GLY A 21 3.37 -4.84 0.67
CA GLY A 21 4.13 -4.51 -0.52
C GLY A 21 4.22 -5.67 -1.52
N GLY A 22 3.19 -6.51 -1.56
CA GLY A 22 3.15 -7.70 -2.40
C GLY A 22 4.01 -8.85 -1.89
N VAL A 23 4.55 -8.75 -0.66
CA VAL A 23 5.40 -9.79 -0.05
C VAL A 23 4.62 -10.52 1.03
N LYS A 24 4.55 -11.85 0.92
CA LYS A 24 4.00 -12.68 2.00
C LYS A 24 5.06 -12.82 3.09
N ILE A 25 4.71 -12.35 4.29
CA ILE A 25 5.62 -12.33 5.43
C ILE A 25 5.25 -13.44 6.40
N ASP A 26 6.24 -14.19 6.84
CA ASP A 26 6.05 -15.25 7.84
C ASP A 26 5.81 -14.60 9.21
N PHE A 27 4.56 -14.65 9.65
CA PHE A 27 4.13 -14.08 10.91
C PHE A 27 2.83 -14.76 11.35
N GLU A 28 2.60 -14.85 12.67
CA GLU A 28 1.45 -15.55 13.22
C GLU A 28 0.11 -14.84 12.99
N LEU A 29 0.14 -13.54 12.69
CA LEU A 29 -1.05 -12.74 12.40
C LEU A 29 -1.00 -12.22 10.97
N GLY A 30 -2.16 -11.97 10.40
CA GLY A 30 -2.31 -11.30 9.11
C GLY A 30 -3.31 -10.16 9.21
N LEU A 31 -3.53 -9.45 8.11
CA LEU A 31 -4.43 -8.31 8.08
C LEU A 31 -5.82 -8.72 7.61
N LEU A 32 -6.84 -8.18 8.27
CA LEU A 32 -8.24 -8.40 7.93
C LEU A 32 -8.70 -7.38 6.90
N GLY A 33 -9.31 -7.84 5.82
CA GLY A 33 -9.88 -6.97 4.80
C GLY A 33 -10.58 -7.78 3.72
N HIS A 34 -11.28 -7.08 2.82
CA HIS A 34 -12.04 -7.70 1.73
C HIS A 34 -11.11 -8.30 0.66
N SER A 35 -10.03 -7.58 0.32
CA SER A 35 -8.94 -8.04 -0.56
C SER A 35 -7.92 -8.86 0.24
N ASP A 36 -6.68 -8.94 -0.23
CA ASP A 36 -5.57 -9.49 0.55
C ASP A 36 -5.14 -8.59 1.72
N ALA A 37 -5.77 -7.43 1.85
CA ALA A 37 -5.53 -6.43 2.90
C ALA A 37 -4.09 -5.91 2.95
N ASP A 38 -3.43 -5.81 1.79
CA ASP A 38 -2.10 -5.21 1.70
C ASP A 38 -2.20 -3.71 1.97
N VAL A 39 -2.05 -3.33 3.24
CA VAL A 39 -2.21 -1.96 3.70
C VAL A 39 -1.21 -1.01 3.03
N LEU A 40 -0.02 -1.52 2.68
CA LEU A 40 1.02 -0.74 2.03
C LEU A 40 0.61 -0.38 0.59
N LEU A 41 0.20 -1.36 -0.20
CA LEU A 41 -0.22 -1.11 -1.59
C LEU A 41 -1.51 -0.30 -1.66
N HIS A 42 -2.41 -0.44 -0.68
CA HIS A 42 -3.61 0.39 -0.60
C HIS A 42 -3.26 1.86 -0.36
N ALA A 43 -2.30 2.14 0.53
CA ALA A 43 -1.85 3.52 0.76
C ALA A 43 -1.20 4.12 -0.49
N VAL A 44 -0.38 3.34 -1.21
CA VAL A 44 0.22 3.78 -2.48
C VAL A 44 -0.86 4.08 -3.52
N SER A 45 -1.84 3.19 -3.65
CA SER A 45 -2.96 3.38 -4.59
C SER A 45 -3.74 4.65 -4.29
N ASP A 46 -4.05 4.89 -3.02
CA ASP A 46 -4.77 6.10 -2.61
C ASP A 46 -3.96 7.37 -2.86
N ALA A 47 -2.64 7.32 -2.63
CA ALA A 47 -1.78 8.46 -2.92
C ALA A 47 -1.83 8.82 -4.41
N LEU A 48 -1.73 7.82 -5.28
CA LEU A 48 -1.77 8.01 -6.73
C LEU A 48 -3.12 8.55 -7.19
N LEU A 49 -4.21 7.96 -6.73
CA LEU A 49 -5.56 8.42 -7.07
C LEU A 49 -5.80 9.85 -6.58
N GLY A 50 -5.39 10.14 -5.34
CA GLY A 50 -5.54 11.48 -4.77
C GLY A 50 -4.77 12.54 -5.56
N ALA A 51 -3.52 12.26 -5.92
CA ALA A 51 -2.71 13.17 -6.72
C ALA A 51 -3.34 13.46 -8.09
N ALA A 52 -3.96 12.45 -8.69
CA ALA A 52 -4.63 12.58 -9.98
C ALA A 52 -6.05 13.18 -9.88
N GLY A 53 -6.55 13.40 -8.67
CA GLY A 53 -7.91 13.92 -8.46
C GLY A 53 -9.00 12.91 -8.77
N LEU A 54 -8.71 11.61 -8.63
CA LEU A 54 -9.62 10.53 -9.00
C LEU A 54 -10.34 9.87 -7.80
N GLY A 55 -10.29 10.48 -6.62
CA GLY A 55 -10.91 9.94 -5.42
C GLY A 55 -10.00 8.97 -4.69
N ASP A 56 -10.54 7.84 -4.30
CA ASP A 56 -9.85 6.81 -3.51
C ASP A 56 -10.13 5.40 -4.03
N ILE A 57 -9.48 4.40 -3.41
CA ILE A 57 -9.66 2.99 -3.81
C ILE A 57 -11.09 2.50 -3.57
N GLY A 58 -11.77 2.97 -2.54
CA GLY A 58 -13.14 2.57 -2.24
C GLY A 58 -14.11 2.95 -3.35
N ARG A 59 -13.83 4.04 -4.05
CA ARG A 59 -14.62 4.49 -5.20
C ARG A 59 -14.46 3.56 -6.41
N HIS A 60 -13.24 3.07 -6.65
CA HIS A 60 -12.92 2.25 -7.82
C HIS A 60 -13.07 0.75 -7.56
N PHE A 61 -12.82 0.33 -6.32
CA PHE A 61 -12.86 -1.08 -5.90
C PHE A 61 -13.66 -1.22 -4.61
N PRO A 62 -14.99 -1.05 -4.66
CA PRO A 62 -15.82 -1.13 -3.45
C PRO A 62 -15.65 -2.47 -2.74
N ASP A 63 -15.51 -2.45 -1.42
CA ASP A 63 -15.40 -3.66 -0.59
C ASP A 63 -16.74 -4.43 -0.54
N THR A 64 -17.81 -3.84 -1.02
CA THR A 64 -19.12 -4.49 -1.19
C THR A 64 -19.22 -5.31 -2.47
N ASP A 65 -18.27 -5.15 -3.41
CA ASP A 65 -18.28 -5.85 -4.69
C ASP A 65 -17.62 -7.23 -4.55
N PRO A 66 -18.36 -8.34 -4.77
CA PRO A 66 -17.81 -9.68 -4.62
C PRO A 66 -16.61 -9.98 -5.53
N GLN A 67 -16.48 -9.29 -6.68
CA GLN A 67 -15.36 -9.53 -7.60
C GLN A 67 -14.00 -9.20 -7.00
N TYR A 68 -13.95 -8.32 -5.97
CA TYR A 68 -12.71 -7.93 -5.32
C TYR A 68 -12.41 -8.71 -4.04
N LYS A 69 -13.29 -9.66 -3.66
CA LYS A 69 -13.06 -10.49 -2.49
C LYS A 69 -11.80 -11.35 -2.69
N GLY A 70 -10.83 -11.22 -1.79
CA GLY A 70 -9.56 -11.92 -1.89
C GLY A 70 -8.64 -11.41 -2.98
N ALA A 71 -8.95 -10.25 -3.59
CA ALA A 71 -8.18 -9.71 -4.70
C ALA A 71 -6.72 -9.44 -4.32
N ASP A 72 -5.83 -9.70 -5.27
CA ASP A 72 -4.42 -9.35 -5.17
C ASP A 72 -4.27 -7.83 -5.33
N SER A 73 -3.80 -7.16 -4.29
CA SER A 73 -3.65 -5.71 -4.30
C SER A 73 -2.64 -5.20 -5.32
N ARG A 74 -1.71 -6.05 -5.79
CA ARG A 74 -0.82 -5.69 -6.90
C ARG A 74 -1.61 -5.51 -8.21
N VAL A 75 -2.61 -6.34 -8.43
CA VAL A 75 -3.50 -6.20 -9.60
C VAL A 75 -4.28 -4.90 -9.51
N LEU A 76 -4.81 -4.59 -8.32
CA LEU A 76 -5.53 -3.34 -8.08
C LEU A 76 -4.61 -2.13 -8.32
N LEU A 77 -3.38 -2.19 -7.82
CA LEU A 77 -2.39 -1.11 -8.01
C LEU A 77 -2.09 -0.90 -9.49
N ARG A 78 -1.88 -1.96 -10.26
CA ARG A 78 -1.64 -1.83 -11.71
C ARG A 78 -2.82 -1.18 -12.43
N HIS A 79 -4.04 -1.47 -11.99
CA HIS A 79 -5.23 -0.81 -12.53
C HIS A 79 -5.23 0.69 -12.22
N VAL A 80 -4.87 1.07 -11.00
CA VAL A 80 -4.74 2.47 -10.58
C VAL A 80 -3.68 3.18 -11.44
N VAL A 81 -2.54 2.55 -11.67
CA VAL A 81 -1.47 3.11 -12.52
C VAL A 81 -1.99 3.38 -13.93
N LYS A 82 -2.76 2.46 -14.48
CA LYS A 82 -3.38 2.63 -15.80
C LYS A 82 -4.31 3.85 -15.80
N LEU A 83 -5.17 3.99 -14.80
CA LEU A 83 -6.08 5.14 -14.67
C LEU A 83 -5.31 6.47 -14.60
N VAL A 84 -4.26 6.52 -13.80
CA VAL A 84 -3.42 7.71 -13.65
C VAL A 84 -2.81 8.12 -15.00
N ARG A 85 -2.27 7.16 -15.73
CA ARG A 85 -1.66 7.40 -17.06
C ARG A 85 -2.68 7.81 -18.11
N GLU A 86 -3.85 7.18 -18.12
CA GLU A 86 -4.95 7.55 -19.02
C GLU A 86 -5.43 8.99 -18.80
N ASN A 87 -5.24 9.51 -17.60
CA ASN A 87 -5.57 10.89 -17.25
C ASN A 87 -4.40 11.87 -17.51
N GLY A 88 -3.32 11.41 -18.14
CA GLY A 88 -2.24 12.27 -18.60
C GLY A 88 -1.12 12.50 -17.59
N TYR A 89 -1.02 11.68 -16.55
CA TYR A 89 -0.01 11.84 -15.51
C TYR A 89 1.06 10.76 -15.57
N PHE A 90 2.29 11.13 -15.19
CA PHE A 90 3.42 10.23 -15.00
C PHE A 90 3.78 10.19 -13.51
N ILE A 91 4.17 9.01 -13.03
CA ILE A 91 4.59 8.84 -11.65
C ILE A 91 6.08 9.18 -11.54
N SER A 92 6.41 10.23 -10.79
CA SER A 92 7.78 10.66 -10.59
C SER A 92 8.46 9.84 -9.50
N ASN A 93 7.86 9.76 -8.31
CA ASN A 93 8.37 8.95 -7.22
C ASN A 93 7.29 8.64 -6.20
N VAL A 94 7.59 7.66 -5.34
CA VAL A 94 6.74 7.27 -4.21
C VAL A 94 7.62 7.07 -2.98
N ASP A 95 7.17 7.60 -1.85
CA ASP A 95 7.78 7.38 -0.53
C ASP A 95 6.74 6.78 0.40
N VAL A 96 7.07 5.66 1.02
CA VAL A 96 6.16 4.88 1.86
C VAL A 96 6.72 4.77 3.27
N THR A 97 5.85 4.98 4.26
CA THR A 97 6.17 4.75 5.67
C THR A 97 5.22 3.68 6.20
N MET A 98 5.78 2.51 6.47
CA MET A 98 5.04 1.40 7.10
C MET A 98 5.18 1.50 8.60
N ILE A 99 4.07 1.42 9.33
CA ILE A 99 4.06 1.55 10.78
C ILE A 99 3.56 0.25 11.38
N ALA A 100 4.48 -0.46 12.04
CA ALA A 100 4.25 -1.78 12.60
C ALA A 100 5.13 -2.00 13.82
N GLN A 101 4.54 -2.43 14.92
CA GLN A 101 5.33 -2.82 16.10
C GLN A 101 6.09 -4.12 15.81
N LYS A 102 5.43 -5.08 15.19
CA LYS A 102 5.95 -6.36 14.69
C LYS A 102 5.17 -6.77 13.44
N PRO A 103 5.76 -7.60 12.57
CA PRO A 103 7.13 -8.11 12.60
C PRO A 103 8.15 -7.05 12.14
N LYS A 104 9.45 -7.39 12.24
CA LYS A 104 10.49 -6.57 11.63
C LYS A 104 10.42 -6.71 10.12
N LEU A 105 10.42 -5.60 9.41
CA LEU A 105 10.20 -5.56 7.96
C LEU A 105 11.47 -5.33 7.14
N LYS A 106 12.57 -5.00 7.79
CA LYS A 106 13.83 -4.58 7.14
C LYS A 106 14.25 -5.51 6.01
N ASP A 107 14.24 -6.82 6.25
CA ASP A 107 14.73 -7.80 5.27
C ASP A 107 13.77 -7.97 4.08
N HIS A 108 12.54 -7.53 4.21
CA HIS A 108 11.52 -7.61 3.16
C HIS A 108 11.43 -6.35 2.30
N ILE A 109 11.99 -5.23 2.76
CA ILE A 109 11.90 -3.94 2.07
C ILE A 109 12.45 -4.00 0.64
N PRO A 110 13.61 -4.60 0.36
CA PRO A 110 14.11 -4.66 -1.02
C PRO A 110 13.13 -5.30 -2.00
N GLN A 111 12.45 -6.37 -1.60
CA GLN A 111 11.47 -7.03 -2.46
C GLN A 111 10.19 -6.18 -2.60
N MET A 112 9.78 -5.47 -1.56
CA MET A 112 8.64 -4.55 -1.63
C MET A 112 8.93 -3.44 -2.64
N VAL A 113 10.11 -2.84 -2.59
CA VAL A 113 10.54 -1.79 -3.53
C VAL A 113 10.50 -2.32 -4.97
N LYS A 114 11.05 -3.51 -5.18
CA LYS A 114 11.06 -4.14 -6.51
C LYS A 114 9.64 -4.37 -7.04
N ASN A 115 8.75 -4.91 -6.20
CA ASN A 115 7.36 -5.14 -6.58
C ASN A 115 6.65 -3.84 -6.95
N ILE A 116 6.80 -2.81 -6.13
CA ILE A 116 6.16 -1.51 -6.36
C ILE A 116 6.71 -0.86 -7.63
N ALA A 117 8.01 -0.83 -7.81
CA ALA A 117 8.64 -0.26 -9.00
C ALA A 117 8.15 -0.96 -10.28
N GLU A 118 8.04 -2.28 -10.24
CA GLU A 118 7.51 -3.07 -11.36
C GLU A 118 6.05 -2.70 -11.65
N ASP A 119 5.20 -2.65 -10.63
CA ASP A 119 3.79 -2.32 -10.79
C ASP A 119 3.56 -0.88 -11.25
N LEU A 120 4.38 0.06 -10.78
CA LEU A 120 4.35 1.46 -11.19
C LEU A 120 5.05 1.71 -12.54
N GLN A 121 5.87 0.76 -13.00
CA GLN A 121 6.70 0.87 -14.20
C GLN A 121 7.66 2.08 -14.13
N ILE A 122 8.33 2.21 -13.00
CA ILE A 122 9.35 3.23 -12.74
C ILE A 122 10.61 2.56 -12.19
N PRO A 123 11.78 3.23 -12.28
CA PRO A 123 13.01 2.69 -11.69
C PRO A 123 12.92 2.51 -10.18
N GLU A 124 13.62 1.52 -9.64
CA GLU A 124 13.60 1.23 -8.20
C GLU A 124 14.07 2.41 -7.35
N ASN A 125 15.01 3.21 -7.85
CA ASN A 125 15.50 4.39 -7.11
C ASN A 125 14.48 5.52 -6.97
N ARG A 126 13.29 5.37 -7.57
CA ARG A 126 12.17 6.30 -7.43
C ARG A 126 11.10 5.78 -6.49
N VAL A 127 11.35 4.63 -5.86
CA VAL A 127 10.47 4.04 -4.84
C VAL A 127 11.27 3.91 -3.55
N ASN A 128 10.74 4.45 -2.47
CA ASN A 128 11.32 4.28 -1.16
C ASN A 128 10.29 3.65 -0.22
N VAL A 129 10.72 2.67 0.56
CA VAL A 129 9.93 2.07 1.63
C VAL A 129 10.75 2.09 2.90
N LYS A 130 10.19 2.66 3.95
CA LYS A 130 10.78 2.64 5.27
C LYS A 130 9.76 2.14 6.28
N ALA A 131 10.23 1.59 7.38
CA ALA A 131 9.38 1.05 8.43
C ALA A 131 9.80 1.63 9.78
N THR A 132 8.80 1.87 10.62
CA THR A 132 9.02 2.37 11.98
C THR A 132 7.99 1.76 12.93
N THR A 133 8.29 1.83 14.22
CA THR A 133 7.29 1.53 15.28
C THR A 133 6.72 2.85 15.79
N GLU A 134 5.66 2.77 16.59
CA GLU A 134 5.17 3.89 17.39
C GLU A 134 5.56 3.75 18.85
N GLU A 135 6.67 3.08 19.13
CA GLU A 135 7.25 2.96 20.48
C GLU A 135 6.27 2.36 21.49
N LYS A 136 5.53 1.33 21.07
CA LYS A 136 4.50 0.62 21.85
C LYS A 136 3.27 1.50 22.20
N LEU A 137 3.11 2.63 21.51
CA LEU A 137 1.98 3.55 21.71
C LEU A 137 0.90 3.29 20.67
N GLY A 138 -0.35 3.51 21.09
CA GLY A 138 -1.51 3.45 20.20
C GLY A 138 -1.81 2.05 19.70
N PHE A 139 -2.70 1.96 18.71
CA PHE A 139 -3.18 0.67 18.22
C PHE A 139 -2.11 -0.12 17.47
N THR A 140 -1.14 0.53 16.83
CA THR A 140 -0.02 -0.18 16.20
C THR A 140 0.94 -0.70 17.27
N GLY A 141 1.17 0.10 18.30
CA GLY A 141 2.07 -0.26 19.41
C GLY A 141 1.54 -1.41 20.26
N THR A 142 0.23 -1.58 20.35
CA THR A 142 -0.42 -2.68 21.08
C THR A 142 -0.78 -3.87 20.19
N MET A 143 -0.35 -3.86 18.94
CA MET A 143 -0.56 -4.97 18.00
C MET A 143 -2.04 -5.18 17.60
N GLU A 144 -2.86 -4.16 17.66
CA GLU A 144 -4.24 -4.24 17.18
C GLU A 144 -4.32 -4.16 15.66
N GLY A 145 -3.39 -3.43 15.05
CA GLY A 145 -3.36 -3.24 13.62
C GLY A 145 -2.04 -2.72 13.11
N LEU A 146 -1.95 -2.60 11.78
CA LEU A 146 -0.86 -1.95 11.07
C LEU A 146 -1.42 -0.78 10.29
N ARG A 147 -0.59 0.24 10.10
CA ARG A 147 -0.95 1.38 9.26
C ARG A 147 0.19 1.72 8.31
N CYS A 148 -0.18 2.39 7.23
CA CYS A 148 0.78 2.82 6.23
C CYS A 148 0.41 4.20 5.72
N ASP A 149 1.42 5.05 5.56
CA ASP A 149 1.33 6.34 4.88
C ASP A 149 2.17 6.27 3.62
N ALA A 150 1.65 6.83 2.54
CA ALA A 150 2.38 6.94 1.28
C ALA A 150 2.22 8.35 0.72
N VAL A 151 3.30 8.86 0.14
CA VAL A 151 3.30 10.15 -0.56
C VAL A 151 3.83 9.89 -1.97
N CYS A 152 3.23 10.51 -2.96
CA CYS A 152 3.70 10.41 -4.33
C CYS A 152 3.77 11.78 -4.99
N LEU A 153 4.58 11.85 -6.03
CA LEU A 153 4.64 13.00 -6.92
C LEU A 153 4.29 12.53 -8.33
N LEU A 154 3.31 13.22 -8.93
CA LEU A 154 2.95 13.04 -10.33
C LEU A 154 3.40 14.24 -11.14
N GLU A 155 3.73 14.01 -12.40
CA GLU A 155 4.06 15.02 -13.39
C GLU A 155 3.15 14.89 -14.61
N GLU A 156 3.00 15.97 -15.33
CA GLU A 156 2.17 16.02 -16.54
C GLU A 156 3.00 15.85 -17.81
#